data_18ad42e471d98051c3c58cdce85e0d3a
#
_entry.id   18ad42e471d98051c3c58cdce85e0d3a
#
_cell.length_a   1.000
_cell.length_b   1.000
_cell.length_c   1.000
_cell.angle_alpha   90.00
_cell.angle_beta   90.00
_cell.angle_gamma   90.00
#
_symmetry.space_group_name_H-M   'P 1'
#
loop_
_entity.id
_entity.type
_entity.pdbx_description
1 polymer ?
#
loop_
_entity_poly.entity_id
_entity_poly.type
_entity_poly.pdbx_seq_one_letter_code
_entity_poly.pdbx_strand_id
1 'polypeptide(L)'
;MRSRFPNRWLPYLLLLPTLALCAIFLYYPVIQTFRLSTYRAILMGLHRKYVGFENYVRLFTSADYIHSLTITFIFAVGVVVLGLSISLAIALLANHKIKGARFYRLLLIWPYALSPAVAGSIWLFLLNPTAGVVNYFMKSLFGISPDWLTDGRLALLAVTIAAMWKNLGYNIVFFLAGLQNLPGEILEAAKVDGAGPWTTFWRVTFPLLSPTTFFLLIMNLIYAFFGGFGLIMVMTEGGPNKATNILIFNLYQDAFRFHKWGLAAAQSVILFIMVVALTLIQFRTTGRRVHYGGQ
;
A
#
# COMPACT_ATOMS: atom_id res chain seq x y z
N MET A 1 33.82 16.26 11.95
CA MET A 1 34.55 16.93 10.84
C MET A 1 33.53 17.61 9.95
N ARG A 2 33.47 18.94 9.92
CA ARG A 2 32.63 19.69 8.95
C ARG A 2 33.39 19.66 7.63
N SER A 3 32.94 18.84 6.67
CA SER A 3 33.41 18.89 5.28
C SER A 3 32.92 20.18 4.66
N ARG A 4 33.69 21.24 4.74
CA ARG A 4 33.43 22.49 3.99
C ARG A 4 33.94 22.27 2.57
N PHE A 5 33.07 22.25 1.60
CA PHE A 5 33.46 22.32 0.19
C PHE A 5 34.26 23.61 -0.03
N PRO A 6 35.44 23.55 -0.68
CA PRO A 6 36.31 24.73 -0.90
C PRO A 6 35.62 25.79 -1.77
N ASN A 7 34.65 25.43 -2.58
CA ASN A 7 33.89 26.34 -3.41
C ASN A 7 32.40 26.29 -3.01
N ARG A 8 31.80 27.46 -2.73
CA ARG A 8 30.39 27.60 -2.36
C ARG A 8 29.41 27.16 -3.46
N TRP A 9 29.83 27.21 -4.72
CA TRP A 9 28.99 26.87 -5.87
C TRP A 9 29.01 25.38 -6.23
N LEU A 10 30.04 24.64 -5.81
CA LEU A 10 30.23 23.25 -6.15
C LEU A 10 29.04 22.35 -5.72
N PRO A 11 28.48 22.48 -4.50
CA PRO A 11 27.31 21.68 -4.10
C PRO A 11 26.08 21.93 -4.99
N TYR A 12 25.85 23.20 -5.38
CA TYR A 12 24.72 23.55 -6.25
C TYR A 12 24.89 23.00 -7.66
N LEU A 13 26.11 23.07 -8.22
CA LEU A 13 26.44 22.50 -9.52
C LEU A 13 26.26 20.98 -9.54
N LEU A 14 26.68 20.29 -8.47
CA LEU A 14 26.49 18.84 -8.34
C LEU A 14 25.01 18.43 -8.18
N LEU A 15 24.20 19.25 -7.53
CA LEU A 15 22.78 19.01 -7.36
C LEU A 15 21.95 19.40 -8.59
N LEU A 16 22.44 20.30 -9.46
CA LEU A 16 21.71 20.86 -10.59
C LEU A 16 21.14 19.79 -11.54
N PRO A 17 21.87 18.75 -11.97
CA PRO A 17 21.30 17.71 -12.83
C PRO A 17 20.11 17.00 -12.20
N THR A 18 20.24 16.63 -10.91
CA THR A 18 19.14 15.96 -10.17
C THR A 18 17.94 16.86 -10.00
N LEU A 19 18.17 18.13 -9.62
CA LEU A 19 17.09 19.12 -9.48
C LEU A 19 16.40 19.41 -10.80
N ALA A 20 17.15 19.49 -11.91
CA ALA A 20 16.58 19.68 -13.25
C ALA A 20 15.70 18.48 -13.65
N LEU A 21 16.16 17.26 -13.44
CA LEU A 21 15.36 16.05 -13.69
C LEU A 21 14.09 16.03 -12.82
N CYS A 22 14.19 16.34 -11.54
CA CYS A 22 13.03 16.45 -10.66
C CYS A 22 12.06 17.55 -11.13
N ALA A 23 12.57 18.71 -11.53
CA ALA A 23 11.74 19.81 -12.01
C ALA A 23 10.94 19.42 -13.27
N ILE A 24 11.59 18.79 -14.24
CA ILE A 24 10.99 18.43 -15.53
C ILE A 24 10.05 17.23 -15.40
N PHE A 25 10.48 16.17 -14.73
CA PHE A 25 9.76 14.88 -14.74
C PHE A 25 8.85 14.67 -13.54
N LEU A 26 9.05 15.38 -12.43
CA LEU A 26 8.22 15.27 -11.24
C LEU A 26 7.34 16.52 -11.03
N TYR A 27 7.95 17.70 -10.85
CA TYR A 27 7.19 18.89 -10.49
C TYR A 27 6.33 19.43 -11.64
N TYR A 28 6.85 19.46 -12.86
CA TYR A 28 6.09 19.96 -14.01
C TYR A 28 4.81 19.13 -14.29
N PRO A 29 4.82 17.78 -14.35
CA PRO A 29 3.58 16.99 -14.49
C PRO A 29 2.61 17.17 -13.34
N VAL A 30 3.09 17.30 -12.10
CA VAL A 30 2.24 17.59 -10.94
C VAL A 30 1.50 18.92 -11.12
N ILE A 31 2.21 19.99 -11.48
CA ILE A 31 1.60 21.31 -11.74
C ILE A 31 0.58 21.21 -12.88
N GLN A 32 0.89 20.48 -13.95
CA GLN A 32 -0.05 20.26 -15.07
C GLN A 32 -1.29 19.48 -14.64
N THR A 33 -1.16 18.51 -13.72
CA THR A 33 -2.30 17.78 -13.16
C THR A 33 -3.20 18.71 -12.36
N PHE A 34 -2.65 19.58 -11.50
CA PHE A 34 -3.43 20.58 -10.78
C PHE A 34 -4.14 21.54 -11.75
N ARG A 35 -3.46 22.00 -12.80
CA ARG A 35 -4.07 22.83 -13.82
C ARG A 35 -5.18 22.08 -14.56
N LEU A 36 -4.93 20.84 -15.00
CA LEU A 36 -5.88 20.04 -15.76
C LEU A 36 -7.14 19.72 -14.94
N SER A 37 -7.03 19.59 -13.62
CA SER A 37 -8.16 19.34 -12.73
C SER A 37 -9.23 20.44 -12.73
N THR A 38 -8.85 21.68 -13.12
CA THR A 38 -9.76 22.82 -13.24
C THR A 38 -10.33 22.99 -14.65
N TYR A 39 -10.04 22.08 -15.59
CA TYR A 39 -10.56 22.08 -16.94
C TYR A 39 -11.44 20.85 -17.19
N ARG A 40 -12.42 21.00 -18.08
CA ARG A 40 -13.22 19.89 -18.64
C ARG A 40 -12.77 19.63 -20.05
N ALA A 41 -12.47 18.37 -20.36
CA ALA A 41 -12.26 17.92 -21.73
C ALA A 41 -13.59 17.83 -22.46
N ILE A 42 -13.68 18.43 -23.64
CA ILE A 42 -14.83 18.41 -24.55
C ILE A 42 -14.35 17.77 -25.84
N LEU A 43 -15.25 17.07 -26.57
CA LEU A 43 -14.94 16.40 -27.83
C LEU A 43 -13.71 15.48 -27.74
N MET A 44 -13.75 14.52 -26.81
CA MET A 44 -12.65 13.56 -26.57
C MET A 44 -11.28 14.22 -26.32
N GLY A 45 -11.28 15.43 -25.74
CA GLY A 45 -10.05 16.14 -25.38
C GLY A 45 -9.53 17.13 -26.41
N LEU A 46 -10.19 17.28 -27.54
CA LEU A 46 -9.82 18.27 -28.58
C LEU A 46 -9.96 19.71 -28.08
N HIS A 47 -10.97 19.97 -27.24
CA HIS A 47 -11.17 21.26 -26.60
C HIS A 47 -11.18 21.16 -25.09
N ARG A 48 -10.65 22.17 -24.41
CA ARG A 48 -10.62 22.28 -22.96
C ARG A 48 -11.34 23.54 -22.53
N LYS A 49 -12.39 23.39 -21.71
CA LYS A 49 -13.12 24.50 -21.12
C LYS A 49 -12.69 24.64 -19.65
N TYR A 50 -12.33 25.86 -19.24
CA TYR A 50 -12.10 26.15 -17.84
C TYR A 50 -13.40 26.09 -17.05
N VAL A 51 -13.43 25.29 -15.98
CA VAL A 51 -14.62 25.04 -15.15
C VAL A 51 -14.35 25.26 -13.65
N GLY A 52 -13.17 25.73 -13.29
CA GLY A 52 -12.79 25.95 -11.89
C GLY A 52 -12.91 24.69 -11.05
N PHE A 53 -13.68 24.78 -9.95
CA PHE A 53 -13.86 23.65 -9.01
C PHE A 53 -15.03 22.71 -9.35
N GLU A 54 -15.69 22.87 -10.50
CA GLU A 54 -16.85 22.06 -10.88
C GLU A 54 -16.55 20.54 -10.91
N ASN A 55 -15.34 20.14 -11.34
CA ASN A 55 -14.93 18.73 -11.33
C ASN A 55 -14.93 18.16 -9.89
N TYR A 56 -14.46 18.92 -8.92
CA TYR A 56 -14.45 18.51 -7.51
C TYR A 56 -15.86 18.39 -6.94
N VAL A 57 -16.73 19.37 -7.21
CA VAL A 57 -18.13 19.32 -6.79
C VAL A 57 -18.80 18.08 -7.38
N ARG A 58 -18.60 17.82 -8.67
CA ARG A 58 -19.14 16.64 -9.36
C ARG A 58 -18.66 15.33 -8.75
N LEU A 59 -17.40 15.22 -8.33
CA LEU A 59 -16.89 14.02 -7.66
C LEU A 59 -17.58 13.80 -6.33
N PHE A 60 -17.63 14.81 -5.47
CA PHE A 60 -18.22 14.67 -4.14
C PHE A 60 -19.76 14.55 -4.14
N THR A 61 -20.43 14.91 -5.23
CA THR A 61 -21.88 14.68 -5.41
C THR A 61 -22.19 13.34 -6.12
N SER A 62 -21.17 12.66 -6.64
CA SER A 62 -21.33 11.37 -7.32
C SER A 62 -21.41 10.22 -6.33
N ALA A 63 -22.52 9.50 -6.28
CA ALA A 63 -22.65 8.29 -5.46
C ALA A 63 -21.59 7.23 -5.81
N ASP A 64 -21.24 7.09 -7.09
CA ASP A 64 -20.21 6.17 -7.58
C ASP A 64 -18.82 6.51 -7.01
N TYR A 65 -18.47 7.79 -6.97
CA TYR A 65 -17.18 8.22 -6.43
C TYR A 65 -17.10 8.03 -4.91
N ILE A 66 -18.16 8.36 -4.19
CA ILE A 66 -18.24 8.12 -2.74
C ILE A 66 -18.17 6.63 -2.42
N HIS A 67 -18.82 5.78 -3.24
CA HIS A 67 -18.70 4.33 -3.12
C HIS A 67 -17.24 3.88 -3.31
N SER A 68 -16.57 4.32 -4.37
CA SER A 68 -15.16 4.00 -4.63
C SER A 68 -14.24 4.47 -3.51
N LEU A 69 -14.51 5.64 -2.92
CA LEU A 69 -13.80 6.16 -1.76
C LEU A 69 -13.97 5.22 -0.55
N THR A 70 -15.19 4.80 -0.25
CA THR A 70 -15.49 3.86 0.85
C THR A 70 -14.79 2.52 0.63
N ILE A 71 -14.88 1.94 -0.56
CA ILE A 71 -14.22 0.68 -0.92
C ILE A 71 -12.69 0.81 -0.77
N THR A 72 -12.12 1.95 -1.18
CA THR A 72 -10.67 2.20 -1.03
C THR A 72 -10.25 2.17 0.45
N PHE A 73 -11.01 2.79 1.34
CA PHE A 73 -10.69 2.77 2.77
C PHE A 73 -10.83 1.36 3.36
N ILE A 74 -11.89 0.61 3.02
CA ILE A 74 -12.06 -0.78 3.47
C ILE A 74 -10.88 -1.64 3.00
N PHE A 75 -10.52 -1.54 1.73
CA PHE A 75 -9.37 -2.22 1.14
C PHE A 75 -8.07 -1.83 1.84
N ALA A 76 -7.83 -0.53 2.03
CA ALA A 76 -6.61 -0.03 2.66
C ALA A 76 -6.48 -0.51 4.13
N VAL A 77 -7.55 -0.43 4.91
CA VAL A 77 -7.56 -0.95 6.29
C VAL A 77 -7.30 -2.46 6.28
N GLY A 78 -7.95 -3.22 5.41
CA GLY A 78 -7.73 -4.65 5.27
C GLY A 78 -6.27 -4.98 4.94
N VAL A 79 -5.70 -4.38 3.91
CA VAL A 79 -4.30 -4.62 3.49
C VAL A 79 -3.31 -4.22 4.58
N VAL A 80 -3.49 -3.05 5.21
CA VAL A 80 -2.57 -2.53 6.23
C VAL A 80 -2.65 -3.36 7.50
N VAL A 81 -3.84 -3.54 8.08
CA VAL A 81 -4.01 -4.22 9.37
C VAL A 81 -3.64 -5.69 9.26
N LEU A 82 -4.23 -6.41 8.30
CA LEU A 82 -3.93 -7.83 8.12
C LEU A 82 -2.48 -8.04 7.67
N GLY A 83 -2.00 -7.22 6.72
CA GLY A 83 -0.65 -7.30 6.19
C GLY A 83 0.42 -7.12 7.27
N LEU A 84 0.33 -6.08 8.08
CA LEU A 84 1.30 -5.82 9.15
C LEU A 84 1.20 -6.86 10.27
N SER A 85 -0.03 -7.22 10.69
CA SER A 85 -0.22 -8.20 11.78
C SER A 85 0.33 -9.58 11.41
N ILE A 86 -0.02 -10.07 10.22
CA ILE A 86 0.44 -11.38 9.75
C ILE A 86 1.95 -11.37 9.49
N SER A 87 2.48 -10.30 8.88
CA SER A 87 3.92 -10.16 8.63
C SER A 87 4.73 -10.12 9.93
N LEU A 88 4.24 -9.41 10.95
CA LEU A 88 4.89 -9.38 12.26
C LEU A 88 4.87 -10.76 12.94
N ALA A 89 3.73 -11.45 12.90
CA ALA A 89 3.62 -12.81 13.45
C ALA A 89 4.60 -13.77 12.75
N ILE A 90 4.66 -13.74 11.42
CA ILE A 90 5.59 -14.56 10.65
C ILE A 90 7.05 -14.15 10.93
N ALA A 91 7.37 -12.86 11.05
CA ALA A 91 8.71 -12.38 11.35
C ALA A 91 9.17 -12.83 12.73
N LEU A 92 8.30 -12.81 13.73
CA LEU A 92 8.59 -13.33 15.08
C LEU A 92 8.92 -14.85 15.03
N LEU A 93 8.15 -15.64 14.31
CA LEU A 93 8.41 -17.07 14.11
C LEU A 93 9.72 -17.31 13.34
N ALA A 94 9.96 -16.55 12.27
CA ALA A 94 11.15 -16.67 11.42
C ALA A 94 12.43 -16.10 12.06
N ASN A 95 12.32 -15.35 13.18
CA ASN A 95 13.46 -14.83 13.92
C ASN A 95 14.13 -15.91 14.80
N HIS A 96 13.48 -17.04 15.05
CA HIS A 96 14.10 -18.15 15.76
C HIS A 96 15.20 -18.80 14.93
N LYS A 97 16.19 -19.39 15.63
CA LYS A 97 17.30 -20.15 15.01
C LYS A 97 16.77 -21.49 14.47
N ILE A 98 16.26 -21.50 13.23
CA ILE A 98 15.73 -22.69 12.56
C ILE A 98 16.72 -23.18 11.53
N LYS A 99 16.95 -24.51 11.47
CA LYS A 99 17.72 -25.12 10.38
C LYS A 99 17.03 -24.83 9.04
N GLY A 100 17.78 -24.31 8.04
CA GLY A 100 17.21 -23.94 6.74
C GLY A 100 16.51 -22.57 6.69
N ALA A 101 16.69 -21.70 7.69
CA ALA A 101 16.06 -20.38 7.75
C ALA A 101 16.19 -19.56 6.46
N ARG A 102 17.30 -19.67 5.73
CA ARG A 102 17.52 -18.97 4.45
C ARG A 102 16.51 -19.40 3.38
N PHE A 103 16.21 -20.69 3.29
CA PHE A 103 15.25 -21.22 2.31
C PHE A 103 13.82 -20.79 2.63
N TYR A 104 13.40 -20.91 3.90
CA TYR A 104 12.07 -20.44 4.32
C TYR A 104 11.88 -18.94 4.13
N ARG A 105 12.89 -18.13 4.43
CA ARG A 105 12.85 -16.69 4.18
C ARG A 105 12.71 -16.37 2.69
N LEU A 106 13.41 -17.10 1.81
CA LEU A 106 13.27 -16.95 0.36
C LEU A 106 11.84 -17.25 -0.10
N LEU A 107 11.23 -18.34 0.40
CA LEU A 107 9.85 -18.70 0.08
C LEU A 107 8.82 -17.67 0.58
N LEU A 108 9.11 -17.00 1.68
CA LEU A 108 8.22 -15.94 2.21
C LEU A 108 8.34 -14.62 1.44
N ILE A 109 9.48 -14.37 0.82
CA ILE A 109 9.77 -13.10 0.15
C ILE A 109 9.38 -13.13 -1.34
N TRP A 110 9.45 -14.30 -2.00
CA TRP A 110 9.27 -14.38 -3.44
C TRP A 110 7.96 -13.79 -4.00
N PRO A 111 6.78 -13.82 -3.31
CA PRO A 111 5.58 -13.20 -3.83
C PRO A 111 5.72 -11.71 -4.10
N TYR A 112 6.54 -11.03 -3.30
CA TYR A 112 6.83 -9.60 -3.48
C TYR A 112 7.54 -9.29 -4.81
N ALA A 113 8.38 -10.22 -5.30
CA ALA A 113 9.11 -10.07 -6.56
C ALA A 113 8.21 -10.19 -7.81
N LEU A 114 7.00 -10.73 -7.68
CA LEU A 114 6.06 -10.87 -8.79
C LEU A 114 5.53 -9.50 -9.23
N SER A 115 5.31 -9.34 -10.55
CA SER A 115 4.52 -8.19 -11.01
C SER A 115 3.08 -8.30 -10.50
N PRO A 116 2.37 -7.16 -10.27
CA PRO A 116 0.97 -7.20 -9.84
C PRO A 116 0.06 -7.99 -10.79
N ALA A 117 0.31 -7.92 -12.10
CA ALA A 117 -0.46 -8.65 -13.09
C ALA A 117 -0.28 -10.18 -12.97
N VAL A 118 0.98 -10.65 -12.82
CA VAL A 118 1.26 -12.07 -12.61
C VAL A 118 0.65 -12.56 -11.31
N ALA A 119 0.79 -11.79 -10.22
CA ALA A 119 0.15 -12.13 -8.95
C ALA A 119 -1.38 -12.23 -9.09
N GLY A 120 -2.00 -11.26 -9.79
CA GLY A 120 -3.43 -11.28 -10.08
C GLY A 120 -3.88 -12.50 -10.88
N SER A 121 -3.11 -12.89 -11.91
CA SER A 121 -3.39 -14.09 -12.70
C SER A 121 -3.30 -15.37 -11.86
N ILE A 122 -2.30 -15.49 -10.97
CA ILE A 122 -2.19 -16.63 -10.06
C ILE A 122 -3.44 -16.73 -9.17
N TRP A 123 -3.87 -15.63 -8.56
CA TRP A 123 -5.06 -15.60 -7.72
C TRP A 123 -6.34 -15.89 -8.50
N LEU A 124 -6.44 -15.42 -9.75
CA LEU A 124 -7.56 -15.69 -10.63
C LEU A 124 -7.70 -17.22 -10.90
N PHE A 125 -6.57 -17.91 -11.14
CA PHE A 125 -6.58 -19.37 -11.28
C PHE A 125 -6.89 -20.08 -9.97
N LEU A 126 -6.32 -19.65 -8.84
CA LEU A 126 -6.55 -20.26 -7.53
C LEU A 126 -8.02 -20.17 -7.09
N LEU A 127 -8.68 -19.06 -7.43
CA LEU A 127 -10.08 -18.77 -7.05
C LEU A 127 -11.10 -19.17 -8.12
N ASN A 128 -10.66 -19.85 -9.19
CA ASN A 128 -11.59 -20.28 -10.25
C ASN A 128 -12.69 -21.20 -9.66
N PRO A 129 -13.99 -20.96 -9.96
CA PRO A 129 -15.07 -21.71 -9.36
C PRO A 129 -15.04 -23.21 -9.64
N THR A 130 -14.58 -23.61 -10.83
CA THR A 130 -14.62 -25.02 -11.29
C THR A 130 -13.30 -25.77 -11.08
N ALA A 131 -12.17 -25.12 -11.38
CA ALA A 131 -10.84 -25.74 -11.39
C ALA A 131 -9.89 -25.19 -10.31
N GLY A 132 -10.35 -24.20 -9.52
CA GLY A 132 -9.51 -23.51 -8.53
C GLY A 132 -9.21 -24.37 -7.31
N VAL A 133 -7.95 -24.38 -6.92
CA VAL A 133 -7.46 -25.14 -5.76
C VAL A 133 -8.15 -24.70 -4.46
N VAL A 134 -8.45 -23.39 -4.32
CA VAL A 134 -9.13 -22.87 -3.13
C VAL A 134 -10.53 -23.46 -3.02
N ASN A 135 -11.31 -23.48 -4.10
CA ASN A 135 -12.65 -24.07 -4.10
C ASN A 135 -12.63 -25.59 -3.91
N TYR A 136 -11.61 -26.28 -4.43
CA TYR A 136 -11.44 -27.71 -4.19
C TYR A 136 -11.31 -27.99 -2.67
N PHE A 137 -10.46 -27.26 -1.97
CA PHE A 137 -10.32 -27.41 -0.52
C PHE A 137 -11.57 -26.98 0.26
N MET A 138 -12.21 -25.85 -0.13
CA MET A 138 -13.45 -25.39 0.49
C MET A 138 -14.57 -26.43 0.37
N LYS A 139 -14.71 -27.04 -0.81
CA LYS A 139 -15.70 -28.08 -1.05
C LYS A 139 -15.39 -29.35 -0.27
N SER A 140 -14.10 -29.76 -0.23
CA SER A 140 -13.68 -30.98 0.47
C SER A 140 -13.80 -30.87 1.99
N LEU A 141 -13.50 -29.72 2.58
CA LEU A 141 -13.48 -29.54 4.04
C LEU A 141 -14.80 -29.02 4.60
N PHE A 142 -15.50 -28.16 3.87
CA PHE A 142 -16.68 -27.44 4.35
C PHE A 142 -17.94 -27.69 3.52
N GLY A 143 -17.84 -28.40 2.40
CA GLY A 143 -18.97 -28.65 1.49
C GLY A 143 -19.46 -27.43 0.70
N ILE A 144 -18.71 -26.34 0.67
CA ILE A 144 -19.09 -25.08 0.02
C ILE A 144 -18.17 -24.76 -1.17
N SER A 145 -18.71 -24.09 -2.17
CA SER A 145 -17.96 -23.59 -3.35
C SER A 145 -18.30 -22.12 -3.57
N PRO A 146 -17.64 -21.20 -2.87
CA PRO A 146 -17.92 -19.78 -3.00
C PRO A 146 -17.56 -19.22 -4.38
N ASP A 147 -18.40 -18.33 -4.89
CA ASP A 147 -18.14 -17.58 -6.13
C ASP A 147 -17.32 -16.32 -5.83
N TRP A 148 -16.03 -16.51 -5.61
CA TRP A 148 -15.09 -15.49 -5.10
C TRP A 148 -15.08 -14.19 -5.90
N LEU A 149 -15.29 -14.25 -7.22
CA LEU A 149 -15.13 -13.09 -8.09
C LEU A 149 -16.45 -12.52 -8.61
N THR A 150 -17.59 -13.22 -8.39
CA THR A 150 -18.93 -12.79 -8.81
C THR A 150 -19.75 -12.22 -7.66
N ASP A 151 -19.43 -12.57 -6.40
CA ASP A 151 -19.95 -11.87 -5.22
C ASP A 151 -19.09 -10.68 -4.86
N GLY A 152 -19.69 -9.49 -4.73
CA GLY A 152 -18.95 -8.25 -4.51
C GLY A 152 -18.17 -8.21 -3.21
N ARG A 153 -18.68 -8.83 -2.12
CA ARG A 153 -17.99 -8.88 -0.82
C ARG A 153 -16.82 -9.85 -0.86
N LEU A 154 -17.03 -11.00 -1.49
CA LEU A 154 -15.99 -12.01 -1.66
C LEU A 154 -14.90 -11.51 -2.61
N ALA A 155 -15.26 -10.79 -3.67
CA ALA A 155 -14.31 -10.21 -4.61
C ALA A 155 -13.41 -9.17 -3.93
N LEU A 156 -13.98 -8.28 -3.10
CA LEU A 156 -13.17 -7.33 -2.33
C LEU A 156 -12.25 -8.02 -1.33
N LEU A 157 -12.74 -9.06 -0.64
CA LEU A 157 -11.93 -9.87 0.27
C LEU A 157 -10.81 -10.57 -0.48
N ALA A 158 -11.10 -11.21 -1.61
CA ALA A 158 -10.13 -11.91 -2.45
C ALA A 158 -9.00 -10.99 -2.94
N VAL A 159 -9.34 -9.81 -3.46
CA VAL A 159 -8.35 -8.80 -3.90
C VAL A 159 -7.54 -8.27 -2.72
N THR A 160 -8.17 -8.08 -1.55
CA THR A 160 -7.48 -7.64 -0.33
C THR A 160 -6.46 -8.69 0.14
N ILE A 161 -6.84 -9.98 0.16
CA ILE A 161 -5.94 -11.08 0.50
C ILE A 161 -4.79 -11.19 -0.51
N ALA A 162 -5.08 -11.07 -1.80
CA ALA A 162 -4.07 -11.11 -2.86
C ALA A 162 -3.06 -9.96 -2.72
N ALA A 163 -3.54 -8.75 -2.45
CA ALA A 163 -2.70 -7.56 -2.24
C ALA A 163 -1.84 -7.70 -0.98
N MET A 164 -2.44 -8.15 0.12
CA MET A 164 -1.73 -8.44 1.36
C MET A 164 -0.64 -9.49 1.13
N TRP A 165 -0.98 -10.65 0.54
CA TRP A 165 -0.05 -11.74 0.27
C TRP A 165 1.13 -11.28 -0.58
N LYS A 166 0.88 -10.51 -1.62
CA LYS A 166 1.94 -9.96 -2.47
C LYS A 166 2.91 -9.08 -1.68
N ASN A 167 2.42 -8.30 -0.73
CA ASN A 167 3.24 -7.34 0.04
C ASN A 167 3.83 -7.95 1.33
N LEU A 168 3.42 -9.17 1.74
CA LEU A 168 3.90 -9.82 2.95
C LEU A 168 5.42 -9.90 3.04
N GLY A 169 6.08 -10.32 1.95
CA GLY A 169 7.52 -10.50 1.90
C GLY A 169 8.30 -9.23 2.23
N TYR A 170 7.86 -8.09 1.71
CA TYR A 170 8.41 -6.77 2.04
C TYR A 170 8.32 -6.49 3.53
N ASN A 171 7.15 -6.63 4.12
CA ASN A 171 6.93 -6.37 5.53
C ASN A 171 7.73 -7.32 6.44
N ILE A 172 7.79 -8.61 6.10
CA ILE A 172 8.55 -9.63 6.85
C ILE A 172 10.03 -9.27 6.91
N VAL A 173 10.64 -8.85 5.79
CA VAL A 173 12.06 -8.48 5.74
C VAL A 173 12.36 -7.32 6.70
N PHE A 174 11.54 -6.26 6.67
CA PHE A 174 11.75 -5.11 7.55
C PHE A 174 11.50 -5.44 9.01
N PHE A 175 10.47 -6.23 9.33
CA PHE A 175 10.25 -6.67 10.71
C PHE A 175 11.37 -7.58 11.21
N LEU A 176 11.88 -8.51 10.37
CA LEU A 176 13.04 -9.34 10.74
C LEU A 176 14.28 -8.49 10.99
N ALA A 177 14.57 -7.51 10.13
CA ALA A 177 15.68 -6.61 10.34
C ALA A 177 15.51 -5.80 11.63
N GLY A 178 14.31 -5.31 11.91
CA GLY A 178 14.00 -4.62 13.16
C GLY A 178 14.20 -5.51 14.39
N LEU A 179 13.70 -6.75 14.36
CA LEU A 179 13.84 -7.72 15.45
C LEU A 179 15.30 -8.10 15.71
N GLN A 180 16.11 -8.23 14.65
CA GLN A 180 17.54 -8.58 14.77
C GLN A 180 18.40 -7.44 15.29
N ASN A 181 17.94 -6.20 15.18
CA ASN A 181 18.62 -5.00 15.69
C ASN A 181 18.23 -4.66 17.13
N LEU A 182 17.32 -5.41 17.78
CA LEU A 182 16.98 -5.17 19.17
C LEU A 182 18.15 -5.52 20.08
N PRO A 183 18.49 -4.66 21.09
CA PRO A 183 19.54 -4.96 22.06
C PRO A 183 19.20 -6.21 22.86
N GLY A 184 20.05 -7.24 22.77
CA GLY A 184 19.87 -8.51 23.49
C GLY A 184 19.79 -8.32 25.00
N GLU A 185 20.58 -7.38 25.52
CA GLU A 185 20.62 -7.03 26.94
C GLU A 185 19.25 -6.64 27.52
N ILE A 186 18.45 -5.89 26.75
CA ILE A 186 17.11 -5.49 27.20
C ILE A 186 16.17 -6.71 27.27
N LEU A 187 16.29 -7.63 26.30
CA LEU A 187 15.49 -8.84 26.27
C LEU A 187 15.90 -9.84 27.38
N GLU A 188 17.19 -9.90 27.70
CA GLU A 188 17.72 -10.70 28.80
C GLU A 188 17.33 -10.13 30.17
N ALA A 189 17.42 -8.80 30.35
CA ALA A 189 16.95 -8.13 31.56
C ALA A 189 15.47 -8.42 31.83
N ALA A 190 14.60 -8.32 30.81
CA ALA A 190 13.19 -8.64 30.95
C ALA A 190 12.94 -10.08 31.39
N LYS A 191 13.78 -11.05 30.96
CA LYS A 191 13.71 -12.44 31.41
C LYS A 191 14.15 -12.60 32.86
N VAL A 192 15.22 -11.90 33.29
CA VAL A 192 15.70 -11.91 34.68
C VAL A 192 14.64 -11.33 35.61
N ASP A 193 13.89 -10.29 35.15
CA ASP A 193 12.76 -9.70 35.87
C ASP A 193 11.51 -10.60 35.90
N GLY A 194 11.58 -11.82 35.33
CA GLY A 194 10.49 -12.79 35.35
C GLY A 194 9.38 -12.51 34.32
N ALA A 195 9.61 -11.64 33.32
CA ALA A 195 8.63 -11.37 32.30
C ALA A 195 8.42 -12.58 31.38
N GLY A 196 7.17 -13.07 31.29
CA GLY A 196 6.78 -14.11 30.36
C GLY A 196 6.80 -13.61 28.89
N PRO A 197 6.74 -14.54 27.90
CA PRO A 197 6.88 -14.18 26.47
C PRO A 197 5.87 -13.14 25.99
N TRP A 198 4.62 -13.22 26.46
CA TRP A 198 3.56 -12.28 26.11
C TRP A 198 3.83 -10.86 26.66
N THR A 199 4.27 -10.78 27.92
CA THR A 199 4.63 -9.52 28.58
C THR A 199 5.86 -8.91 27.91
N THR A 200 6.89 -9.69 27.61
CA THR A 200 8.09 -9.27 26.89
C THR A 200 7.72 -8.74 25.51
N PHE A 201 6.83 -9.41 24.78
CA PHE A 201 6.39 -8.94 23.48
C PHE A 201 5.72 -7.56 23.56
N TRP A 202 4.68 -7.40 24.37
CA TRP A 202 3.89 -6.15 24.39
C TRP A 202 4.57 -4.99 25.11
N ARG A 203 5.38 -5.26 26.13
CA ARG A 203 6.03 -4.19 26.92
C ARG A 203 7.45 -3.86 26.48
N VAL A 204 8.11 -4.75 25.76
CA VAL A 204 9.52 -4.55 25.36
C VAL A 204 9.68 -4.61 23.84
N THR A 205 9.39 -5.76 23.23
CA THR A 205 9.66 -5.99 21.79
C THR A 205 8.86 -5.06 20.89
N PHE A 206 7.55 -5.00 21.08
CA PHE A 206 6.67 -4.19 20.22
C PHE A 206 6.93 -2.67 20.33
N PRO A 207 7.12 -2.08 21.52
CA PRO A 207 7.55 -0.69 21.65
C PRO A 207 8.90 -0.40 20.99
N LEU A 208 9.88 -1.28 21.11
CA LEU A 208 11.20 -1.13 20.47
C LEU A 208 11.14 -1.30 18.95
N LEU A 209 10.15 -2.03 18.41
CA LEU A 209 9.88 -2.12 16.99
C LEU A 209 9.07 -0.93 16.45
N SER A 210 8.68 0.03 17.28
CA SER A 210 7.84 1.16 16.86
C SER A 210 8.41 1.95 15.68
N PRO A 211 9.73 2.18 15.51
CA PRO A 211 10.26 2.85 14.32
C PRO A 211 10.03 2.06 13.04
N THR A 212 10.25 0.74 13.09
CA THR A 212 10.02 -0.16 11.96
C THR A 212 8.53 -0.25 11.63
N THR A 213 7.68 -0.40 12.63
CA THR A 213 6.23 -0.46 12.47
C THR A 213 5.69 0.85 11.89
N PHE A 214 6.19 1.99 12.35
CA PHE A 214 5.83 3.31 11.83
C PHE A 214 6.21 3.47 10.36
N PHE A 215 7.43 3.11 9.99
CA PHE A 215 7.89 3.10 8.60
C PHE A 215 7.01 2.21 7.72
N LEU A 216 6.78 0.96 8.15
CA LEU A 216 5.96 0.01 7.41
C LEU A 216 4.50 0.46 7.29
N LEU A 217 3.94 1.12 8.29
CA LEU A 217 2.60 1.67 8.24
C LEU A 217 2.47 2.71 7.12
N ILE A 218 3.45 3.63 6.97
CA ILE A 218 3.50 4.61 5.88
C ILE A 218 3.58 3.89 4.53
N MET A 219 4.51 2.96 4.38
CA MET A 219 4.74 2.27 3.11
C MET A 219 3.54 1.42 2.69
N ASN A 220 2.89 0.73 3.64
CA ASN A 220 1.69 -0.04 3.36
C ASN A 220 0.48 0.84 3.05
N LEU A 221 0.37 2.02 3.67
CA LEU A 221 -0.66 3.00 3.34
C LEU A 221 -0.51 3.49 1.90
N ILE A 222 0.70 3.88 1.50
CA ILE A 222 1.00 4.26 0.11
C ILE A 222 0.68 3.11 -0.84
N TYR A 223 1.11 1.88 -0.51
CA TYR A 223 0.82 0.70 -1.31
C TYR A 223 -0.69 0.44 -1.45
N ALA A 224 -1.47 0.58 -0.38
CA ALA A 224 -2.91 0.36 -0.41
C ALA A 224 -3.66 1.35 -1.32
N PHE A 225 -3.22 2.62 -1.37
CA PHE A 225 -3.86 3.62 -2.23
C PHE A 225 -3.42 3.56 -3.69
N PHE A 226 -2.19 3.11 -3.99
CA PHE A 226 -1.63 3.12 -5.35
C PHE A 226 -1.30 1.74 -5.91
N GLY A 227 -0.87 0.79 -5.07
CA GLY A 227 -0.35 -0.51 -5.50
C GLY A 227 -1.40 -1.55 -5.87
N GLY A 228 -2.66 -1.37 -5.44
CA GLY A 228 -3.74 -2.33 -5.72
C GLY A 228 -4.21 -2.37 -7.18
N PHE A 229 -3.88 -1.36 -7.98
CA PHE A 229 -4.35 -1.20 -9.35
C PHE A 229 -4.14 -2.44 -10.22
N GLY A 230 -2.91 -2.97 -10.29
CA GLY A 230 -2.58 -4.07 -11.20
C GLY A 230 -3.24 -5.41 -10.84
N LEU A 231 -3.52 -5.64 -9.55
CA LEU A 231 -4.27 -6.80 -9.09
C LEU A 231 -5.75 -6.69 -9.49
N ILE A 232 -6.37 -5.54 -9.21
CA ILE A 232 -7.77 -5.27 -9.54
C ILE A 232 -7.99 -5.33 -11.05
N MET A 233 -7.08 -4.76 -11.83
CA MET A 233 -7.15 -4.77 -13.29
C MET A 233 -7.23 -6.18 -13.87
N VAL A 234 -6.53 -7.16 -13.27
CA VAL A 234 -6.48 -8.55 -13.75
C VAL A 234 -7.57 -9.40 -13.12
N MET A 235 -7.81 -9.25 -11.81
CA MET A 235 -8.71 -10.16 -11.08
C MET A 235 -10.19 -9.84 -11.28
N THR A 236 -10.56 -8.55 -11.29
CA THR A 236 -11.96 -8.15 -11.17
C THR A 236 -12.38 -7.02 -12.11
N GLU A 237 -11.45 -6.29 -12.71
CA GLU A 237 -11.69 -5.06 -13.46
C GLU A 237 -12.59 -4.04 -12.72
N GLY A 238 -12.48 -3.98 -11.40
CA GLY A 238 -13.31 -3.12 -10.55
C GLY A 238 -14.68 -3.70 -10.18
N GLY A 239 -15.04 -4.88 -10.73
CA GLY A 239 -16.33 -5.56 -10.52
C GLY A 239 -16.33 -6.51 -9.31
N PRO A 240 -17.44 -7.24 -9.12
CA PRO A 240 -18.77 -7.01 -9.72
C PRO A 240 -19.43 -5.74 -9.14
N ASN A 241 -20.29 -5.09 -9.90
CA ASN A 241 -21.05 -3.90 -9.47
C ASN A 241 -20.21 -2.83 -8.77
N LYS A 242 -18.97 -2.57 -9.25
CA LYS A 242 -18.00 -1.64 -8.68
C LYS A 242 -17.51 -2.02 -7.27
N ALA A 243 -17.72 -3.25 -6.79
CA ALA A 243 -17.37 -3.67 -5.46
C ALA A 243 -15.84 -3.65 -5.17
N THR A 244 -15.02 -3.69 -6.20
CA THR A 244 -13.55 -3.57 -6.10
C THR A 244 -13.00 -2.34 -6.83
N ASN A 245 -13.89 -1.38 -7.17
CA ASN A 245 -13.51 -0.16 -7.89
C ASN A 245 -12.88 0.86 -6.92
N ILE A 246 -11.64 0.64 -6.51
CA ILE A 246 -10.89 1.59 -5.68
C ILE A 246 -10.54 2.87 -6.45
N LEU A 247 -10.23 3.95 -5.74
CA LEU A 247 -10.00 5.28 -6.32
C LEU A 247 -8.98 5.30 -7.46
N ILE A 248 -7.85 4.60 -7.33
CA ILE A 248 -6.85 4.56 -8.39
C ILE A 248 -7.36 3.85 -9.66
N PHE A 249 -8.22 2.83 -9.52
CA PHE A 249 -8.82 2.15 -10.64
C PHE A 249 -9.93 2.99 -11.28
N ASN A 250 -10.75 3.67 -10.47
CA ASN A 250 -11.76 4.62 -10.95
C ASN A 250 -11.13 5.78 -11.75
N LEU A 251 -10.03 6.34 -11.23
CA LEU A 251 -9.23 7.36 -11.91
C LEU A 251 -8.74 6.87 -13.28
N TYR A 252 -8.22 5.65 -13.34
CA TYR A 252 -7.76 5.05 -14.59
C TYR A 252 -8.91 4.90 -15.60
N GLN A 253 -10.09 4.43 -15.16
CA GLN A 253 -11.25 4.32 -16.03
C GLN A 253 -11.68 5.68 -16.60
N ASP A 254 -11.78 6.71 -15.75
CA ASP A 254 -12.15 8.05 -16.18
C ASP A 254 -11.11 8.67 -17.13
N ALA A 255 -9.81 8.46 -16.89
CA ALA A 255 -8.74 8.98 -17.73
C ALA A 255 -8.67 8.27 -19.09
N PHE A 256 -8.59 6.93 -19.09
CA PHE A 256 -8.16 6.15 -20.24
C PHE A 256 -9.29 5.41 -20.95
N ARG A 257 -10.36 5.01 -20.23
CA ARG A 257 -11.54 4.38 -20.85
C ARG A 257 -12.58 5.41 -21.27
N PHE A 258 -12.82 6.43 -20.43
CA PHE A 258 -13.89 7.42 -20.69
C PHE A 258 -13.37 8.78 -21.16
N HIS A 259 -12.07 8.99 -21.28
CA HIS A 259 -11.42 10.22 -21.77
C HIS A 259 -11.85 11.49 -21.00
N LYS A 260 -12.24 11.36 -19.72
CA LYS A 260 -12.62 12.47 -18.84
C LYS A 260 -11.41 13.01 -18.09
N TRP A 261 -10.39 13.45 -18.81
CA TRP A 261 -9.08 13.76 -18.25
C TRP A 261 -9.10 14.82 -17.15
N GLY A 262 -9.96 15.84 -17.26
CA GLY A 262 -10.11 16.84 -16.19
C GLY A 262 -10.67 16.27 -14.89
N LEU A 263 -11.65 15.35 -15.00
CA LEU A 263 -12.22 14.67 -13.85
C LEU A 263 -11.19 13.72 -13.21
N ALA A 264 -10.47 12.95 -14.02
CA ALA A 264 -9.40 12.08 -13.57
C ALA A 264 -8.24 12.87 -12.91
N ALA A 265 -7.89 14.03 -13.46
CA ALA A 265 -6.92 14.91 -12.84
C ALA A 265 -7.40 15.43 -11.46
N ALA A 266 -8.68 15.78 -11.32
CA ALA A 266 -9.25 16.16 -10.03
C ALA A 266 -9.21 14.99 -9.03
N GLN A 267 -9.51 13.76 -9.45
CA GLN A 267 -9.35 12.56 -8.64
C GLN A 267 -7.90 12.34 -8.19
N SER A 268 -6.92 12.55 -9.09
CA SER A 268 -5.49 12.46 -8.76
C SER A 268 -5.10 13.46 -7.67
N VAL A 269 -5.58 14.70 -7.77
CA VAL A 269 -5.33 15.74 -6.76
C VAL A 269 -5.95 15.36 -5.41
N ILE A 270 -7.19 14.87 -5.40
CA ILE A 270 -7.85 14.43 -4.16
C ILE A 270 -7.09 13.27 -3.54
N LEU A 271 -6.72 12.25 -4.34
CA LEU A 271 -5.96 11.08 -3.88
C LEU A 271 -4.61 11.51 -3.27
N PHE A 272 -3.91 12.41 -3.94
CA PHE A 272 -2.64 12.97 -3.45
C PHE A 272 -2.82 13.69 -2.11
N ILE A 273 -3.78 14.61 -2.01
CA ILE A 273 -4.07 15.35 -0.77
C ILE A 273 -4.46 14.39 0.36
N MET A 274 -5.26 13.38 0.05
CA MET A 274 -5.70 12.37 1.03
C MET A 274 -4.51 11.60 1.60
N VAL A 275 -3.60 11.09 0.75
CA VAL A 275 -2.41 10.35 1.19
C VAL A 275 -1.46 11.24 1.98
N VAL A 276 -1.25 12.48 1.53
CA VAL A 276 -0.46 13.47 2.28
C VAL A 276 -1.08 13.75 3.66
N ALA A 277 -2.39 13.99 3.72
CA ALA A 277 -3.09 14.24 4.97
C ALA A 277 -2.98 13.06 5.95
N LEU A 278 -3.23 11.83 5.47
CA LEU A 278 -3.08 10.60 6.26
C LEU A 278 -1.65 10.42 6.77
N THR A 279 -0.66 10.67 5.91
CA THR A 279 0.77 10.61 6.28
C THR A 279 1.11 11.66 7.34
N LEU A 280 0.64 12.90 7.19
CA LEU A 280 0.87 13.96 8.19
C LEU A 280 0.19 13.66 9.52
N ILE A 281 -1.04 13.12 9.51
CA ILE A 281 -1.74 12.66 10.71
C ILE A 281 -0.92 11.58 11.40
N GLN A 282 -0.42 10.60 10.65
CA GLN A 282 0.41 9.52 11.15
C GLN A 282 1.71 10.04 11.78
N PHE A 283 2.40 10.99 11.15
CA PHE A 283 3.59 11.62 11.74
C PHE A 283 3.27 12.35 13.05
N ARG A 284 2.15 13.04 13.12
CA ARG A 284 1.76 13.78 14.33
C ARG A 284 1.31 12.87 15.48
N THR A 285 0.64 11.77 15.18
CA THR A 285 0.05 10.88 16.19
C THR A 285 1.03 9.79 16.63
N THR A 286 1.58 9.06 15.69
CA THR A 286 2.44 7.91 15.95
C THR A 286 3.91 8.30 16.07
N GLY A 287 4.38 9.27 15.28
CA GLY A 287 5.77 9.72 15.29
C GLY A 287 6.26 10.23 16.66
N ARG A 288 5.35 10.81 17.46
CA ARG A 288 5.68 11.23 18.84
C ARG A 288 5.86 10.09 19.84
N ARG A 289 5.37 8.89 19.51
CA ARG A 289 5.46 7.69 20.35
C ARG A 289 6.53 6.70 19.88
N VAL A 290 7.27 7.05 18.85
CA VAL A 290 8.35 6.22 18.31
C VAL A 290 9.57 6.36 19.21
N HIS A 291 10.01 5.25 19.79
CA HIS A 291 11.20 5.19 20.62
C HIS A 291 12.44 4.96 19.73
N TYR A 292 13.09 6.03 19.33
CA TYR A 292 14.43 5.94 18.75
C TYR A 292 15.41 5.70 19.91
N GLY A 293 15.81 4.44 20.14
CA GLY A 293 16.76 4.08 21.18
C GLY A 293 18.07 4.88 21.00
N GLY A 294 18.31 5.88 21.86
CA GLY A 294 19.50 6.72 21.77
C GLY A 294 19.35 8.14 22.33
N GLN A 295 18.53 8.39 23.35
CA GLN A 295 18.62 9.56 24.22
C GLN A 295 18.36 9.17 25.65
#